data_3e63bee57afd5e24830e347061fb7d7a
#
_entry.id   3e63bee57afd5e24830e347061fb7d7a
#
_cell.length_a   1.000
_cell.length_b   1.000
_cell.length_c   1.000
_cell.angle_alpha   90.00
_cell.angle_beta   90.00
_cell.angle_gamma   90.00
#
_symmetry.space_group_name_H-M   'P 1'
#
loop_
_entity.id
_entity.type
_entity.pdbx_description
1 polymer ?
#
loop_
_entity_poly.entity_id
_entity_poly.type
_entity_poly.pdbx_seq_one_letter_code
_entity_poly.pdbx_strand_id
1 'polypeptide(L)'
;WRGVSTGFASGRISDITIHPENEHVWFVTAGSGGVWKTENAGVTWRPIFDNQSSYSIGNIALAPSNPSVVWVGTGEDVGGRHVGFGDGIYKSTDGGDSWKHMGLKNSEHISTIIIHPDNENIVWVAVQGPLWSKGGERGLYKTTDGGENWNKVLGDDEWVGVTDIVIDPRNPDVLYAATWQRHRTVAAYMGGGPGSGLHKSTDGGENWKALKNGIPSSNLGKIGLAISPQNPDIVYAAIELDRTKGGLFMSDDQGERWTKMSDMVSGGTGPHYYQELYASPHHFGRIYLMNVRTIVSDDHGKTYSNLPERNKHSDNHALAFRSNDPDYLLIGTDGGVYETFDHGNNWRYLDNLPLTQYYKIAVDDELPFYNLYGGTQDNGTHEGPSATDLSEGIRNADWKHILFADGHDTATEPGNANIVYGETQEGGLHRIDRKTGTVTFIQPQPLEGEDYERYNWDAPILVSPHKPTRLYFASHRVWKSEDRGDSWTPISGDLTRDQERISLPIMGRTQSWDNAWDVNAMSNYNTITSLGESPLQEGLLYVGTDDGIIQVSEDGGANWRKIEVGSIKGVPATAFVNDIRADLHDVNTVYAALDNHKYGDFSPYLIKSSNRGKSWQLISGDLPERHL
;
A
#
# COMPACT_ATOMS: atom_id res chain seq x y z
N TRP A 1 3.24 14.17 -21.49
CA TRP A 1 4.01 13.25 -20.61
C TRP A 1 4.86 12.32 -21.48
N ARG A 2 6.01 11.91 -20.98
CA ARG A 2 6.93 11.01 -21.67
C ARG A 2 7.30 9.86 -20.73
N GLY A 3 7.16 8.61 -21.19
CA GLY A 3 7.65 7.45 -20.47
C GLY A 3 9.18 7.39 -20.51
N VAL A 4 9.80 7.00 -19.41
CA VAL A 4 11.25 6.83 -19.28
C VAL A 4 11.66 5.36 -19.08
N SER A 5 10.72 4.44 -19.32
CA SER A 5 10.88 2.97 -19.25
C SER A 5 11.44 2.46 -17.92
N THR A 6 10.62 1.98 -17.04
CA THR A 6 11.02 1.42 -15.71
C THR A 6 10.41 0.06 -15.45
N GLY A 7 10.14 -0.73 -16.50
CA GLY A 7 9.45 -2.01 -16.37
C GLY A 7 10.27 -3.14 -15.72
N PHE A 8 11.51 -2.89 -15.30
CA PHE A 8 12.34 -3.93 -14.69
C PHE A 8 11.99 -4.20 -13.20
N ALA A 9 11.22 -3.32 -12.57
CA ALA A 9 10.64 -3.51 -11.24
C ALA A 9 9.31 -2.76 -11.19
N SER A 10 8.21 -3.49 -11.04
CA SER A 10 6.87 -2.94 -10.92
C SER A 10 6.53 -2.61 -9.46
N GLY A 11 5.33 -2.04 -9.26
CA GLY A 11 4.72 -1.91 -7.94
C GLY A 11 3.80 -3.10 -7.64
N ARG A 12 3.09 -3.01 -6.49
CA ARG A 12 2.16 -4.03 -6.03
C ARG A 12 1.05 -4.31 -7.02
N ILE A 13 0.88 -5.57 -7.36
CA ILE A 13 -0.24 -6.09 -8.14
C ILE A 13 -1.30 -6.59 -7.17
N SER A 14 -2.43 -5.88 -7.11
CA SER A 14 -3.51 -6.17 -6.16
C SER A 14 -4.40 -7.32 -6.63
N ASP A 15 -4.67 -7.43 -7.95
CA ASP A 15 -5.49 -8.51 -8.48
C ASP A 15 -5.19 -8.81 -9.95
N ILE A 16 -5.50 -10.02 -10.37
CA ILE A 16 -5.31 -10.49 -11.75
C ILE A 16 -6.50 -11.34 -12.16
N THR A 17 -7.07 -11.06 -13.34
CA THR A 17 -8.07 -11.94 -13.93
C THR A 17 -7.74 -12.28 -15.38
N ILE A 18 -7.88 -13.55 -15.74
CA ILE A 18 -7.73 -14.08 -17.11
C ILE A 18 -9.12 -14.19 -17.72
N HIS A 19 -9.28 -13.74 -18.96
CA HIS A 19 -10.55 -13.82 -19.67
C HIS A 19 -10.96 -15.30 -19.86
N PRO A 20 -12.17 -15.72 -19.48
CA PRO A 20 -12.56 -17.12 -19.44
C PRO A 20 -12.59 -17.81 -20.81
N GLU A 21 -12.84 -17.06 -21.89
CA GLU A 21 -12.92 -17.58 -23.26
C GLU A 21 -11.65 -17.34 -24.08
N ASN A 22 -10.70 -16.53 -23.58
CA ASN A 22 -9.45 -16.21 -24.28
C ASN A 22 -8.31 -16.05 -23.29
N GLU A 23 -7.55 -17.12 -23.06
CA GLU A 23 -6.45 -17.17 -22.11
C GLU A 23 -5.28 -16.21 -22.40
N HIS A 24 -5.28 -15.51 -23.54
CA HIS A 24 -4.29 -14.48 -23.87
C HIS A 24 -4.72 -13.08 -23.44
N VAL A 25 -5.97 -12.88 -23.02
CA VAL A 25 -6.48 -11.60 -22.51
C VAL A 25 -6.46 -11.62 -21.00
N TRP A 26 -5.65 -10.71 -20.44
CA TRP A 26 -5.54 -10.54 -18.98
C TRP A 26 -5.84 -9.11 -18.58
N PHE A 27 -6.39 -8.96 -17.40
CA PHE A 27 -6.51 -7.69 -16.70
C PHE A 27 -5.67 -7.79 -15.43
N VAL A 28 -4.82 -6.79 -15.23
CA VAL A 28 -3.92 -6.69 -14.07
C VAL A 28 -4.17 -5.36 -13.39
N THR A 29 -4.38 -5.40 -12.08
CA THR A 29 -4.60 -4.20 -11.29
C THR A 29 -3.40 -3.93 -10.40
N ALA A 30 -3.07 -2.66 -10.24
CA ALA A 30 -2.01 -2.22 -9.35
C ALA A 30 -2.60 -1.47 -8.16
N GLY A 31 -2.06 -1.72 -6.97
CA GLY A 31 -2.44 -1.02 -5.75
C GLY A 31 -2.34 0.50 -5.88
N SER A 32 -1.37 0.98 -6.68
CA SER A 32 -1.19 2.40 -7.01
C SER A 32 -0.73 2.58 -8.45
N GLY A 33 -1.55 2.18 -9.43
CA GLY A 33 -1.14 2.24 -10.84
C GLY A 33 -2.26 1.89 -11.84
N GLY A 34 -3.51 1.91 -11.40
CA GLY A 34 -4.67 1.70 -12.24
C GLY A 34 -4.85 0.26 -12.74
N VAL A 35 -5.47 0.12 -13.89
CA VAL A 35 -5.78 -1.17 -14.53
C VAL A 35 -5.08 -1.28 -15.87
N TRP A 36 -4.40 -2.41 -16.07
CA TRP A 36 -3.66 -2.72 -17.28
C TRP A 36 -4.26 -3.94 -17.97
N LYS A 37 -4.41 -3.86 -19.30
CA LYS A 37 -4.92 -4.95 -20.14
C LYS A 37 -3.87 -5.40 -21.13
N THR A 38 -3.73 -6.72 -21.27
CA THR A 38 -3.04 -7.35 -22.38
C THR A 38 -4.01 -8.22 -23.19
N GLU A 39 -3.79 -8.31 -24.50
CA GLU A 39 -4.56 -9.16 -25.40
C GLU A 39 -3.68 -10.25 -26.07
N ASN A 40 -2.44 -10.36 -25.58
CA ASN A 40 -1.43 -11.26 -26.16
C ASN A 40 -0.50 -11.86 -25.07
N ALA A 41 -1.09 -12.25 -23.94
CA ALA A 41 -0.41 -12.93 -22.83
C ALA A 41 0.82 -12.15 -22.32
N GLY A 42 0.66 -10.84 -22.09
CA GLY A 42 1.69 -10.00 -21.50
C GLY A 42 2.78 -9.51 -22.47
N VAL A 43 2.66 -9.75 -23.80
CA VAL A 43 3.63 -9.24 -24.77
C VAL A 43 3.52 -7.72 -24.92
N THR A 44 2.29 -7.19 -24.87
CA THR A 44 2.05 -5.74 -24.84
C THR A 44 0.98 -5.40 -23.82
N TRP A 45 1.05 -4.20 -23.26
CA TRP A 45 0.15 -3.70 -22.23
C TRP A 45 -0.48 -2.37 -22.62
N ARG A 46 -1.73 -2.18 -22.26
CA ARG A 46 -2.48 -0.94 -22.42
C ARG A 46 -3.07 -0.52 -21.08
N PRO A 47 -2.82 0.70 -20.58
CA PRO A 47 -3.55 1.24 -19.45
C PRO A 47 -4.97 1.53 -19.89
N ILE A 48 -5.95 1.10 -19.10
CA ILE A 48 -7.37 1.22 -19.45
C ILE A 48 -8.19 2.01 -18.43
N PHE A 49 -7.54 2.54 -17.39
CA PHE A 49 -8.21 3.21 -16.27
C PHE A 49 -7.68 4.63 -15.97
N ASP A 50 -6.71 5.14 -16.73
CA ASP A 50 -5.98 6.40 -16.47
C ASP A 50 -6.86 7.66 -16.43
N ASN A 51 -8.06 7.61 -17.02
CA ASN A 51 -8.98 8.74 -17.06
C ASN A 51 -9.99 8.73 -15.90
N GLN A 52 -9.86 7.83 -14.95
CA GLN A 52 -10.73 7.75 -13.78
C GLN A 52 -10.13 8.54 -12.60
N SER A 53 -10.95 8.84 -11.60
CA SER A 53 -10.55 9.67 -10.47
C SER A 53 -9.68 8.94 -9.43
N SER A 54 -9.65 7.60 -9.43
CA SER A 54 -8.77 6.81 -8.58
C SER A 54 -7.78 6.00 -9.41
N TYR A 55 -6.54 5.95 -8.97
CA TYR A 55 -5.51 5.07 -9.50
C TYR A 55 -5.22 3.87 -8.58
N SER A 56 -5.79 3.87 -7.38
CA SER A 56 -5.64 2.78 -6.42
C SER A 56 -6.75 1.74 -6.62
N ILE A 57 -6.35 0.48 -6.85
CA ILE A 57 -7.29 -0.60 -7.19
C ILE A 57 -7.16 -1.74 -6.18
N GLY A 58 -8.29 -2.24 -5.69
CA GLY A 58 -8.36 -3.41 -4.84
C GLY A 58 -8.69 -4.68 -5.61
N ASN A 59 -9.71 -4.66 -6.46
CA ASN A 59 -10.19 -5.87 -7.12
C ASN A 59 -10.76 -5.62 -8.53
N ILE A 60 -10.73 -6.65 -9.37
CA ILE A 60 -11.32 -6.66 -10.72
C ILE A 60 -12.08 -7.96 -10.99
N ALA A 61 -13.28 -7.86 -11.53
CA ALA A 61 -14.10 -9.01 -11.86
C ALA A 61 -14.71 -8.91 -13.26
N LEU A 62 -14.72 -10.03 -14.00
CA LEU A 62 -15.41 -10.18 -15.26
C LEU A 62 -16.72 -10.96 -15.06
N ALA A 63 -17.80 -10.50 -15.70
CA ALA A 63 -19.07 -11.23 -15.64
C ALA A 63 -18.97 -12.57 -16.36
N PRO A 64 -19.24 -13.71 -15.67
CA PRO A 64 -19.12 -15.04 -16.31
C PRO A 64 -20.03 -15.22 -17.52
N SER A 65 -21.24 -14.63 -17.48
CA SER A 65 -22.21 -14.69 -18.58
C SER A 65 -21.88 -13.76 -19.76
N ASN A 66 -21.05 -12.73 -19.53
CA ASN A 66 -20.67 -11.74 -20.54
C ASN A 66 -19.33 -11.10 -20.16
N PRO A 67 -18.18 -11.68 -20.54
CA PRO A 67 -16.87 -11.17 -20.14
C PRO A 67 -16.50 -9.77 -20.66
N SER A 68 -17.33 -9.18 -21.55
CA SER A 68 -17.20 -7.76 -21.91
C SER A 68 -17.64 -6.81 -20.78
N VAL A 69 -18.41 -7.31 -19.81
CA VAL A 69 -18.77 -6.59 -18.59
C VAL A 69 -17.69 -6.81 -17.55
N VAL A 70 -17.01 -5.72 -17.22
CA VAL A 70 -15.90 -5.67 -16.25
C VAL A 70 -16.25 -4.72 -15.12
N TRP A 71 -16.00 -5.16 -13.89
CA TRP A 71 -16.16 -4.34 -12.70
C TRP A 71 -14.82 -4.10 -12.02
N VAL A 72 -14.58 -2.89 -11.54
CA VAL A 72 -13.37 -2.50 -10.80
C VAL A 72 -13.77 -1.87 -9.48
N GLY A 73 -13.26 -2.42 -8.39
CA GLY A 73 -13.33 -1.84 -7.05
C GLY A 73 -12.05 -1.08 -6.74
N THR A 74 -12.19 0.19 -6.36
CA THR A 74 -11.05 1.05 -6.08
C THR A 74 -10.62 1.01 -4.62
N GLY A 75 -9.35 1.37 -4.36
CA GLY A 75 -8.68 1.35 -3.07
C GLY A 75 -8.08 -0.01 -2.72
N GLU A 76 -6.80 -0.03 -2.39
CA GLU A 76 -6.08 -1.26 -1.99
C GLU A 76 -6.78 -1.98 -0.84
N ASP A 77 -6.82 -3.29 -0.87
CA ASP A 77 -7.50 -4.15 0.10
C ASP A 77 -6.63 -4.63 1.27
N VAL A 78 -5.44 -4.07 1.41
CA VAL A 78 -4.53 -4.35 2.52
C VAL A 78 -4.67 -3.36 3.68
N GLY A 79 -4.14 -3.70 4.85
CA GLY A 79 -4.09 -2.83 6.03
C GLY A 79 -2.76 -2.10 6.22
N GLY A 80 -2.06 -1.78 5.13
CA GLY A 80 -0.70 -1.23 5.13
C GLY A 80 -0.52 0.18 5.72
N ARG A 81 0.72 0.67 5.73
CA ARG A 81 1.09 2.02 6.23
C ARG A 81 0.74 3.13 5.23
N HIS A 82 0.87 2.84 3.95
CA HIS A 82 0.68 3.74 2.81
C HIS A 82 -0.29 3.11 1.82
N VAL A 83 -1.53 2.94 2.26
CA VAL A 83 -2.58 2.29 1.46
C VAL A 83 -3.29 3.35 0.65
N GLY A 84 -3.27 3.21 -0.66
CA GLY A 84 -4.04 4.06 -1.56
C GLY A 84 -5.54 3.85 -1.34
N PHE A 85 -6.29 4.94 -1.20
CA PHE A 85 -7.75 4.89 -1.07
C PHE A 85 -8.43 5.01 -2.43
N GLY A 86 -9.65 4.49 -2.49
CA GLY A 86 -10.52 4.57 -3.66
C GLY A 86 -11.72 5.48 -3.46
N ASP A 87 -12.46 5.64 -4.52
CA ASP A 87 -13.66 6.48 -4.59
C ASP A 87 -14.92 5.74 -5.06
N GLY A 88 -14.90 4.40 -4.98
CA GLY A 88 -16.06 3.58 -5.29
C GLY A 88 -15.83 2.50 -6.31
N ILE A 89 -16.91 2.13 -6.99
CA ILE A 89 -16.95 1.02 -7.94
C ILE A 89 -17.25 1.53 -9.36
N TYR A 90 -16.59 0.90 -10.34
CA TYR A 90 -16.70 1.24 -11.75
C TYR A 90 -17.13 0.02 -12.57
N LYS A 91 -17.86 0.27 -13.65
CA LYS A 91 -18.32 -0.74 -14.61
C LYS A 91 -17.92 -0.35 -16.02
N SER A 92 -17.41 -1.31 -16.75
CA SER A 92 -17.28 -1.28 -18.21
C SER A 92 -18.26 -2.29 -18.83
N THR A 93 -18.75 -2.00 -20.02
CA THR A 93 -19.58 -2.93 -20.83
C THR A 93 -18.93 -3.24 -22.19
N ASP A 94 -17.71 -2.81 -22.39
CA ASP A 94 -16.95 -2.91 -23.64
C ASP A 94 -15.53 -3.47 -23.43
N GLY A 95 -15.35 -4.32 -22.39
CA GLY A 95 -14.08 -4.95 -22.11
C GLY A 95 -12.99 -4.01 -21.59
N GLY A 96 -13.37 -2.91 -20.94
CA GLY A 96 -12.47 -1.93 -20.33
C GLY A 96 -12.09 -0.76 -21.23
N ASP A 97 -12.75 -0.56 -22.37
CA ASP A 97 -12.48 0.57 -23.25
C ASP A 97 -13.10 1.86 -22.74
N SER A 98 -14.23 1.77 -22.03
CA SER A 98 -14.86 2.90 -21.33
C SER A 98 -15.39 2.47 -19.96
N TRP A 99 -15.49 3.44 -19.04
CA TRP A 99 -15.87 3.21 -17.65
C TRP A 99 -16.96 4.16 -17.18
N LYS A 100 -17.90 3.64 -16.39
CA LYS A 100 -18.92 4.40 -15.68
C LYS A 100 -18.74 4.19 -14.17
N HIS A 101 -18.68 5.28 -13.42
CA HIS A 101 -18.72 5.21 -11.95
C HIS A 101 -20.11 4.79 -11.48
N MET A 102 -20.19 3.75 -10.64
CA MET A 102 -21.44 3.09 -10.26
C MET A 102 -21.78 3.27 -8.77
N GLY A 103 -21.17 4.23 -8.06
CA GLY A 103 -21.49 4.52 -6.65
C GLY A 103 -20.46 4.03 -5.66
N LEU A 104 -20.86 3.90 -4.39
CA LEU A 104 -20.01 3.55 -3.25
C LEU A 104 -18.80 4.50 -3.10
N LYS A 105 -19.02 5.80 -3.23
CA LYS A 105 -17.96 6.83 -3.24
C LYS A 105 -17.14 6.93 -1.96
N ASN A 106 -17.70 6.52 -0.84
CA ASN A 106 -17.06 6.56 0.46
C ASN A 106 -16.62 5.16 0.92
N SER A 107 -16.42 4.22 -0.01
CA SER A 107 -15.96 2.86 0.28
C SER A 107 -14.50 2.82 0.73
N GLU A 108 -13.67 3.68 0.20
CA GLU A 108 -12.21 3.76 0.33
C GLU A 108 -11.46 2.48 -0.07
N HIS A 109 -11.95 1.30 0.29
CA HIS A 109 -11.27 0.02 0.03
C HIS A 109 -12.29 -1.07 -0.32
N ILE A 110 -12.27 -1.53 -1.58
CA ILE A 110 -13.10 -2.63 -2.08
C ILE A 110 -12.20 -3.83 -2.31
N SER A 111 -12.48 -4.94 -1.61
CA SER A 111 -11.61 -6.12 -1.59
C SER A 111 -12.04 -7.23 -2.52
N THR A 112 -13.35 -7.44 -2.71
CA THR A 112 -13.85 -8.54 -3.54
C THR A 112 -15.15 -8.16 -4.23
N ILE A 113 -15.25 -8.51 -5.51
CA ILE A 113 -16.46 -8.34 -6.33
C ILE A 113 -16.88 -9.71 -6.85
N ILE A 114 -18.12 -10.11 -6.57
CA ILE A 114 -18.71 -11.33 -7.12
C ILE A 114 -19.87 -10.94 -8.02
N ILE A 115 -19.87 -11.49 -9.24
CA ILE A 115 -20.95 -11.31 -10.22
C ILE A 115 -21.68 -12.63 -10.34
N HIS A 116 -23.01 -12.56 -10.33
CA HIS A 116 -23.85 -13.75 -10.48
C HIS A 116 -23.53 -14.47 -11.80
N PRO A 117 -23.33 -15.79 -11.80
CA PRO A 117 -22.85 -16.53 -12.98
C PRO A 117 -23.76 -16.37 -14.21
N ASP A 118 -25.07 -16.30 -14.02
CA ASP A 118 -26.06 -16.27 -15.12
C ASP A 118 -26.69 -14.86 -15.33
N ASN A 119 -26.35 -13.86 -14.49
CA ASN A 119 -26.96 -12.53 -14.59
C ASN A 119 -26.00 -11.42 -14.20
N GLU A 120 -25.39 -10.77 -15.16
CA GLU A 120 -24.43 -9.67 -15.00
C GLU A 120 -24.95 -8.43 -14.24
N ASN A 121 -26.28 -8.36 -13.99
CA ASN A 121 -26.89 -7.26 -13.26
C ASN A 121 -26.96 -7.53 -11.74
N ILE A 122 -26.71 -8.74 -11.30
CA ILE A 122 -26.64 -9.09 -9.88
C ILE A 122 -25.17 -9.14 -9.46
N VAL A 123 -24.77 -8.26 -8.55
CA VAL A 123 -23.37 -8.13 -8.10
C VAL A 123 -23.33 -7.91 -6.60
N TRP A 124 -22.39 -8.57 -5.94
CA TRP A 124 -22.04 -8.35 -4.54
C TRP A 124 -20.66 -7.72 -4.45
N VAL A 125 -20.51 -6.72 -3.58
CA VAL A 125 -19.27 -5.98 -3.37
C VAL A 125 -18.90 -5.99 -1.90
N ALA A 126 -17.77 -6.60 -1.58
CA ALA A 126 -17.18 -6.60 -0.26
C ALA A 126 -16.39 -5.30 -0.05
N VAL A 127 -16.85 -4.49 0.89
CA VAL A 127 -16.27 -3.18 1.19
C VAL A 127 -15.66 -3.20 2.58
N GLN A 128 -14.36 -3.08 2.66
CA GLN A 128 -13.65 -3.00 3.94
C GLN A 128 -13.87 -1.64 4.62
N GLY A 129 -14.15 -0.60 3.85
CA GLY A 129 -14.38 0.76 4.33
C GLY A 129 -13.11 1.49 4.76
N PRO A 130 -13.26 2.73 5.26
CA PRO A 130 -12.14 3.56 5.71
C PRO A 130 -11.20 2.84 6.67
N LEU A 131 -9.89 2.94 6.40
CA LEU A 131 -8.86 2.37 7.29
C LEU A 131 -8.58 3.30 8.48
N TRP A 132 -8.59 4.61 8.25
CA TRP A 132 -8.15 5.64 9.20
C TRP A 132 -9.29 6.30 9.97
N SER A 133 -10.54 5.95 9.67
CA SER A 133 -11.72 6.51 10.31
C SER A 133 -12.83 5.48 10.43
N LYS A 134 -13.86 5.83 11.20
CA LYS A 134 -15.10 5.06 11.31
C LYS A 134 -16.09 5.39 10.20
N GLY A 135 -17.10 4.55 10.04
CA GLY A 135 -18.21 4.80 9.11
C GLY A 135 -17.83 4.57 7.66
N GLY A 136 -18.20 5.48 6.79
CA GLY A 136 -18.12 5.28 5.34
C GLY A 136 -19.07 4.20 4.83
N GLU A 137 -18.88 3.80 3.58
CA GLU A 137 -19.66 2.73 2.97
C GLU A 137 -18.94 1.38 3.19
N ARG A 138 -18.88 0.90 4.44
CA ARG A 138 -18.32 -0.41 4.79
C ARG A 138 -19.42 -1.47 4.96
N GLY A 139 -19.09 -2.72 4.65
CA GLY A 139 -20.03 -3.84 4.70
C GLY A 139 -20.11 -4.60 3.38
N LEU A 140 -21.12 -5.44 3.20
CA LEU A 140 -21.43 -6.10 1.94
C LEU A 140 -22.59 -5.37 1.26
N TYR A 141 -22.38 -5.00 0.01
CA TYR A 141 -23.40 -4.36 -0.80
C TYR A 141 -23.83 -5.29 -1.93
N LYS A 142 -25.13 -5.23 -2.29
CA LYS A 142 -25.73 -5.99 -3.38
C LYS A 142 -26.47 -5.06 -4.32
N THR A 143 -26.33 -5.27 -5.61
CA THR A 143 -27.20 -4.71 -6.64
C THR A 143 -27.92 -5.83 -7.39
N THR A 144 -29.11 -5.51 -7.93
CA THR A 144 -29.88 -6.40 -8.83
C THR A 144 -30.25 -5.72 -10.14
N ASP A 145 -29.76 -4.50 -10.34
CA ASP A 145 -30.06 -3.64 -11.50
C ASP A 145 -28.79 -3.15 -12.22
N GLY A 146 -27.69 -3.91 -12.08
CA GLY A 146 -26.43 -3.62 -12.77
C GLY A 146 -25.67 -2.43 -12.19
N GLY A 147 -25.91 -2.09 -10.91
CA GLY A 147 -25.19 -1.06 -10.16
C GLY A 147 -25.87 0.31 -10.12
N GLU A 148 -27.07 0.44 -10.64
CA GLU A 148 -27.82 1.71 -10.54
C GLU A 148 -28.25 1.98 -9.09
N ASN A 149 -28.56 0.91 -8.31
CA ASN A 149 -28.86 0.99 -6.88
C ASN A 149 -28.09 -0.07 -6.08
N TRP A 150 -27.64 0.29 -4.88
CA TRP A 150 -26.93 -0.59 -3.96
C TRP A 150 -27.67 -0.72 -2.63
N ASN A 151 -27.86 -1.96 -2.18
CA ASN A 151 -28.40 -2.28 -0.88
C ASN A 151 -27.31 -2.87 0.02
N LYS A 152 -27.11 -2.31 1.21
CA LYS A 152 -26.22 -2.91 2.20
C LYS A 152 -26.91 -4.11 2.82
N VAL A 153 -26.32 -5.29 2.70
CA VAL A 153 -26.92 -6.57 3.11
C VAL A 153 -26.21 -7.23 4.30
N LEU A 154 -24.99 -6.79 4.65
CA LEU A 154 -24.24 -7.28 5.83
C LEU A 154 -23.30 -6.19 6.35
N GLY A 155 -23.12 -6.11 7.68
CA GLY A 155 -22.16 -5.23 8.34
C GLY A 155 -22.78 -3.89 8.80
N ASP A 156 -23.41 -3.87 9.98
CA ASP A 156 -24.10 -2.68 10.52
C ASP A 156 -23.24 -1.81 11.45
N ASP A 157 -22.05 -2.29 11.84
CA ASP A 157 -21.15 -1.59 12.76
C ASP A 157 -20.25 -0.58 12.01
N GLU A 158 -19.96 0.57 12.64
CA GLU A 158 -19.15 1.64 12.06
C GLU A 158 -17.65 1.29 11.91
N TRP A 159 -17.18 0.16 12.46
CA TRP A 159 -15.80 -0.32 12.38
C TRP A 159 -15.65 -1.62 11.59
N VAL A 160 -16.77 -2.25 11.18
CA VAL A 160 -16.79 -3.58 10.59
C VAL A 160 -17.12 -3.51 9.10
N GLY A 161 -16.16 -3.89 8.26
CA GLY A 161 -16.35 -4.09 6.83
C GLY A 161 -16.45 -5.57 6.47
N VAL A 162 -16.54 -5.86 5.17
CA VAL A 162 -16.43 -7.22 4.61
C VAL A 162 -15.15 -7.30 3.81
N THR A 163 -14.32 -8.32 4.07
CA THR A 163 -13.02 -8.47 3.42
C THR A 163 -12.99 -9.54 2.35
N ASP A 164 -13.91 -10.49 2.39
CA ASP A 164 -13.97 -11.55 1.39
C ASP A 164 -15.37 -12.13 1.25
N ILE A 165 -15.70 -12.63 0.04
CA ILE A 165 -16.96 -13.28 -0.28
C ILE A 165 -16.72 -14.36 -1.35
N VAL A 166 -17.35 -15.52 -1.18
CA VAL A 166 -17.36 -16.61 -2.20
C VAL A 166 -18.78 -17.12 -2.42
N ILE A 167 -19.05 -17.62 -3.63
CA ILE A 167 -20.35 -18.11 -4.08
C ILE A 167 -20.28 -19.61 -4.44
N ASP A 168 -21.31 -20.40 -4.10
CA ASP A 168 -21.41 -21.79 -4.56
C ASP A 168 -21.72 -21.79 -6.08
N PRO A 169 -20.83 -22.31 -6.93
CA PRO A 169 -21.01 -22.28 -8.39
C PRO A 169 -22.20 -23.11 -8.88
N ARG A 170 -22.76 -24.01 -8.04
CA ARG A 170 -23.94 -24.82 -8.37
C ARG A 170 -25.25 -24.13 -8.00
N ASN A 171 -25.19 -23.25 -6.99
CA ASN A 171 -26.36 -22.56 -6.46
C ASN A 171 -25.98 -21.15 -6.02
N PRO A 172 -26.17 -20.13 -6.87
CA PRO A 172 -25.80 -18.74 -6.57
C PRO A 172 -26.54 -18.11 -5.38
N ASP A 173 -27.59 -18.75 -4.84
CA ASP A 173 -28.25 -18.32 -3.62
C ASP A 173 -27.40 -18.61 -2.37
N VAL A 174 -26.41 -19.51 -2.48
CA VAL A 174 -25.52 -19.87 -1.37
C VAL A 174 -24.22 -19.06 -1.45
N LEU A 175 -24.01 -18.20 -0.47
CA LEU A 175 -22.80 -17.37 -0.36
C LEU A 175 -22.20 -17.47 1.03
N TYR A 176 -20.88 -17.25 1.11
CA TYR A 176 -20.15 -17.13 2.37
C TYR A 176 -19.43 -15.79 2.35
N ALA A 177 -19.45 -15.05 3.48
CA ALA A 177 -18.81 -13.75 3.61
C ALA A 177 -18.02 -13.65 4.92
N ALA A 178 -16.90 -12.96 4.87
CA ALA A 178 -16.02 -12.70 6.01
C ALA A 178 -16.11 -11.22 6.40
N THR A 179 -16.62 -10.94 7.60
CA THR A 179 -16.57 -9.60 8.19
C THR A 179 -15.23 -9.37 8.87
N TRP A 180 -14.77 -8.12 8.84
CA TRP A 180 -13.51 -7.72 9.44
C TRP A 180 -13.61 -6.37 10.15
N GLN A 181 -13.33 -6.39 11.45
CA GLN A 181 -13.21 -5.20 12.28
C GLN A 181 -11.79 -4.69 12.21
N ARG A 182 -11.58 -3.46 11.69
CA ARG A 182 -10.25 -2.89 11.57
C ARG A 182 -10.23 -1.38 11.77
N HIS A 183 -9.11 -0.88 12.26
CA HIS A 183 -8.81 0.55 12.33
C HIS A 183 -7.30 0.76 12.45
N ARG A 184 -6.79 1.78 11.78
CA ARG A 184 -5.40 2.22 11.87
C ARG A 184 -5.33 3.68 12.27
N THR A 185 -4.40 4.02 13.17
CA THR A 185 -4.09 5.39 13.57
C THR A 185 -2.59 5.52 13.76
N VAL A 186 -2.11 6.71 14.14
CA VAL A 186 -0.71 6.89 14.56
C VAL A 186 -0.39 6.14 15.86
N ALA A 187 -1.41 5.81 16.67
CA ALA A 187 -1.26 5.06 17.92
C ALA A 187 -0.91 3.59 17.67
N ALA A 188 -1.73 2.93 16.84
CA ALA A 188 -1.69 1.49 16.67
C ALA A 188 -2.44 1.05 15.40
N TYR A 189 -2.33 -0.22 15.06
CA TYR A 189 -3.17 -0.91 14.10
C TYR A 189 -4.00 -1.99 14.81
N MET A 190 -5.32 -1.94 14.66
CA MET A 190 -6.25 -2.96 15.12
C MET A 190 -6.83 -3.70 13.92
N GLY A 191 -6.46 -4.97 13.77
CA GLY A 191 -6.84 -5.83 12.64
C GLY A 191 -7.75 -6.98 13.02
N GLY A 192 -8.50 -6.86 14.09
CA GLY A 192 -9.45 -7.87 14.56
C GLY A 192 -10.32 -7.38 15.68
N GLY A 193 -11.33 -8.18 16.06
CA GLY A 193 -12.23 -7.84 17.15
C GLY A 193 -13.54 -8.63 17.11
N PRO A 194 -14.51 -8.30 18.00
CA PRO A 194 -15.78 -9.02 18.10
C PRO A 194 -16.70 -8.89 16.87
N GLY A 195 -16.45 -7.91 16.00
CA GLY A 195 -17.19 -7.74 14.75
C GLY A 195 -16.63 -8.55 13.57
N SER A 196 -15.46 -9.17 13.72
CA SER A 196 -14.93 -10.09 12.71
C SER A 196 -15.60 -11.46 12.82
N GLY A 197 -15.98 -12.05 11.70
CA GLY A 197 -16.66 -13.34 11.69
C GLY A 197 -16.97 -13.89 10.33
N LEU A 198 -17.44 -15.11 10.30
CA LEU A 198 -17.83 -15.87 9.12
C LEU A 198 -19.36 -15.99 9.05
N HIS A 199 -19.92 -15.74 7.87
CA HIS A 199 -21.37 -15.69 7.64
C HIS A 199 -21.75 -16.50 6.40
N LYS A 200 -22.98 -17.04 6.39
CA LYS A 200 -23.57 -17.77 5.25
C LYS A 200 -24.93 -17.17 4.91
N SER A 201 -25.21 -17.03 3.64
CA SER A 201 -26.54 -16.80 3.08
C SER A 201 -26.98 -18.02 2.28
N THR A 202 -28.30 -18.23 2.17
CA THR A 202 -28.96 -19.26 1.34
C THR A 202 -30.10 -18.69 0.50
N ASP A 203 -30.16 -17.38 0.38
CA ASP A 203 -31.20 -16.62 -0.34
C ASP A 203 -30.62 -15.50 -1.20
N GLY A 204 -29.46 -15.74 -1.79
CA GLY A 204 -28.81 -14.78 -2.65
C GLY A 204 -28.26 -13.54 -1.93
N GLY A 205 -27.95 -13.67 -0.63
CA GLY A 205 -27.37 -12.59 0.16
C GLY A 205 -28.38 -11.61 0.78
N GLU A 206 -29.67 -11.94 0.79
CA GLU A 206 -30.69 -11.11 1.44
C GLU A 206 -30.62 -11.22 2.97
N ASN A 207 -30.39 -12.44 3.48
CA ASN A 207 -30.24 -12.72 4.91
C ASN A 207 -28.95 -13.49 5.18
N TRP A 208 -28.32 -13.20 6.33
CA TRP A 208 -27.02 -13.77 6.71
C TRP A 208 -27.08 -14.39 8.10
N LYS A 209 -26.55 -15.60 8.23
CA LYS A 209 -26.39 -16.33 9.49
C LYS A 209 -24.91 -16.42 9.85
N ALA A 210 -24.55 -15.97 11.06
CA ALA A 210 -23.20 -16.15 11.56
C ALA A 210 -22.89 -17.64 11.80
N LEU A 211 -21.75 -18.10 11.31
CA LEU A 211 -21.25 -19.47 11.46
C LEU A 211 -20.38 -19.54 12.72
N LYS A 212 -20.72 -20.45 13.66
CA LYS A 212 -20.04 -20.58 14.95
C LYS A 212 -19.61 -21.99 15.28
N ASN A 213 -20.21 -23.00 14.62
CA ASN A 213 -19.97 -24.41 14.94
C ASN A 213 -18.58 -24.86 14.47
N GLY A 214 -17.65 -25.02 15.40
CA GLY A 214 -16.24 -25.34 15.13
C GLY A 214 -15.34 -24.15 14.80
N ILE A 215 -15.90 -22.94 14.75
CA ILE A 215 -15.13 -21.68 14.65
C ILE A 215 -14.73 -21.23 16.07
N PRO A 216 -13.51 -20.72 16.28
CA PRO A 216 -13.08 -20.20 17.58
C PRO A 216 -14.02 -19.11 18.13
N SER A 217 -14.26 -19.15 19.43
CA SER A 217 -15.12 -18.17 20.12
C SER A 217 -14.39 -16.91 20.57
N SER A 218 -13.06 -16.86 20.39
CA SER A 218 -12.25 -15.66 20.59
C SER A 218 -12.52 -14.62 19.50
N ASN A 219 -12.04 -13.38 19.69
CA ASN A 219 -12.03 -12.40 18.63
C ASN A 219 -11.23 -12.94 17.43
N LEU A 220 -11.73 -12.67 16.23
CA LEU A 220 -11.11 -13.06 14.97
C LEU A 220 -10.49 -11.84 14.29
N GLY A 221 -9.46 -12.07 13.48
CA GLY A 221 -8.86 -11.09 12.58
C GLY A 221 -9.38 -11.19 11.15
N LYS A 222 -8.49 -11.00 10.15
CA LYS A 222 -8.80 -11.14 8.72
C LYS A 222 -9.08 -12.62 8.41
N ILE A 223 -10.04 -12.87 7.55
CA ILE A 223 -10.43 -14.22 7.09
C ILE A 223 -10.40 -14.24 5.57
N GLY A 224 -9.61 -15.14 4.99
CA GLY A 224 -9.65 -15.47 3.57
C GLY A 224 -10.50 -16.69 3.33
N LEU A 225 -11.30 -16.69 2.27
CA LEU A 225 -12.27 -17.73 1.91
C LEU A 225 -11.95 -18.39 0.59
N ALA A 226 -12.22 -19.69 0.49
CA ALA A 226 -12.25 -20.40 -0.79
C ALA A 226 -13.30 -21.49 -0.77
N ILE A 227 -13.91 -21.76 -1.92
CA ILE A 227 -14.82 -22.88 -2.12
C ILE A 227 -14.17 -23.85 -3.12
N SER A 228 -14.25 -25.16 -2.87
CA SER A 228 -13.69 -26.16 -3.77
C SER A 228 -14.47 -26.20 -5.08
N PRO A 229 -13.85 -25.94 -6.25
CA PRO A 229 -14.56 -26.02 -7.53
C PRO A 229 -15.03 -27.43 -7.88
N GLN A 230 -14.30 -28.47 -7.43
CA GLN A 230 -14.64 -29.87 -7.72
C GLN A 230 -15.72 -30.44 -6.79
N ASN A 231 -15.80 -29.90 -5.56
CA ASN A 231 -16.84 -30.27 -4.60
C ASN A 231 -17.22 -29.06 -3.74
N PRO A 232 -18.18 -28.22 -4.16
CA PRO A 232 -18.58 -27.02 -3.45
C PRO A 232 -19.25 -27.22 -2.08
N ASP A 233 -19.45 -28.47 -1.63
CA ASP A 233 -19.78 -28.74 -0.22
C ASP A 233 -18.59 -28.46 0.70
N ILE A 234 -17.37 -28.40 0.12
CA ILE A 234 -16.14 -28.08 0.84
C ILE A 234 -15.86 -26.59 0.74
N VAL A 235 -15.81 -25.94 1.89
CA VAL A 235 -15.47 -24.54 2.04
C VAL A 235 -14.27 -24.42 2.97
N TYR A 236 -13.31 -23.55 2.61
CA TYR A 236 -12.12 -23.28 3.39
C TYR A 236 -12.15 -21.85 3.93
N ALA A 237 -11.61 -21.67 5.13
CA ALA A 237 -11.42 -20.37 5.76
C ALA A 237 -10.04 -20.31 6.42
N ALA A 238 -9.18 -19.42 5.96
CA ALA A 238 -7.94 -19.08 6.65
C ALA A 238 -8.26 -17.98 7.67
N ILE A 239 -8.24 -18.31 8.97
CA ILE A 239 -8.72 -17.44 10.06
C ILE A 239 -7.54 -16.96 10.90
N GLU A 240 -7.35 -15.65 10.97
CA GLU A 240 -6.43 -15.01 11.91
C GLU A 240 -7.04 -14.99 13.32
N LEU A 241 -6.25 -15.38 14.31
CA LEU A 241 -6.66 -15.39 15.73
C LEU A 241 -5.88 -14.41 16.61
N ASP A 242 -4.65 -14.12 16.24
CA ASP A 242 -3.75 -13.22 16.95
C ASP A 242 -2.56 -12.92 16.04
N ARG A 243 -2.71 -11.96 15.16
CA ARG A 243 -1.69 -11.52 14.18
C ARG A 243 -1.14 -12.67 13.33
N THR A 244 -0.04 -13.28 13.77
CA THR A 244 0.61 -14.41 13.10
C THR A 244 0.12 -15.78 13.56
N LYS A 245 -0.83 -15.83 14.50
CA LYS A 245 -1.50 -17.05 14.92
C LYS A 245 -2.83 -17.20 14.19
N GLY A 246 -3.28 -18.43 14.05
CA GLY A 246 -4.54 -18.71 13.40
C GLY A 246 -4.62 -20.14 12.92
N GLY A 247 -5.25 -20.34 11.78
CA GLY A 247 -5.29 -21.63 11.14
C GLY A 247 -6.22 -21.69 9.96
N LEU A 248 -6.05 -22.74 9.18
CA LEU A 248 -7.00 -23.13 8.16
C LEU A 248 -8.09 -24.00 8.76
N PHE A 249 -9.33 -23.61 8.47
CA PHE A 249 -10.54 -24.34 8.83
C PHE A 249 -11.22 -24.82 7.55
N MET A 250 -11.82 -26.01 7.60
CA MET A 250 -12.56 -26.61 6.50
C MET A 250 -13.93 -27.04 7.00
N SER A 251 -14.95 -26.82 6.19
CA SER A 251 -16.24 -27.50 6.26
C SER A 251 -16.38 -28.43 5.07
N ASP A 252 -16.98 -29.60 5.26
CA ASP A 252 -17.36 -30.57 4.21
C ASP A 252 -18.89 -30.76 4.12
N ASP A 253 -19.65 -29.88 4.77
CA ASP A 253 -21.10 -29.88 4.86
C ASP A 253 -21.72 -28.50 4.60
N GLN A 254 -21.13 -27.74 3.64
CA GLN A 254 -21.59 -26.40 3.24
C GLN A 254 -21.60 -25.40 4.42
N GLY A 255 -20.62 -25.47 5.30
CA GLY A 255 -20.44 -24.51 6.39
C GLY A 255 -21.27 -24.78 7.66
N GLU A 256 -21.98 -25.90 7.77
CA GLU A 256 -22.74 -26.22 8.98
C GLU A 256 -21.82 -26.58 10.17
N ARG A 257 -20.67 -27.21 9.87
CA ARG A 257 -19.63 -27.52 10.84
C ARG A 257 -18.24 -27.25 10.28
N TRP A 258 -17.36 -26.68 11.09
CA TRP A 258 -15.97 -26.38 10.75
C TRP A 258 -14.99 -27.20 11.59
N THR A 259 -13.93 -27.63 10.95
CA THR A 259 -12.84 -28.37 11.58
C THR A 259 -11.53 -27.68 11.29
N LYS A 260 -10.73 -27.37 12.33
CA LYS A 260 -9.39 -26.84 12.16
C LYS A 260 -8.50 -27.92 11.53
N MET A 261 -7.90 -27.63 10.38
CA MET A 261 -7.05 -28.55 9.65
C MET A 261 -5.59 -28.42 10.07
N SER A 262 -5.11 -27.19 10.26
CA SER A 262 -3.73 -26.88 10.64
C SER A 262 -3.60 -25.47 11.19
N ASP A 263 -2.38 -25.07 11.55
CA ASP A 263 -2.02 -23.69 11.91
C ASP A 263 -1.65 -22.81 10.69
N MET A 264 -2.04 -23.23 9.47
CA MET A 264 -1.79 -22.48 8.24
C MET A 264 -2.50 -21.13 8.28
N VAL A 265 -1.73 -20.06 8.29
CA VAL A 265 -2.17 -18.66 8.31
C VAL A 265 -1.07 -17.81 7.70
N SER A 266 -1.40 -16.67 7.10
CA SER A 266 -0.38 -15.77 6.58
C SER A 266 0.48 -15.24 7.72
N GLY A 267 1.80 -15.31 7.53
CA GLY A 267 2.81 -14.84 8.46
C GLY A 267 3.51 -13.57 7.98
N GLY A 268 4.75 -13.38 8.38
CA GLY A 268 5.54 -12.21 7.99
C GLY A 268 4.95 -10.91 8.54
N THR A 269 4.53 -10.02 7.67
CA THR A 269 3.86 -8.76 8.05
C THR A 269 2.52 -9.00 8.74
N GLY A 270 1.86 -10.11 8.45
CA GLY A 270 0.61 -10.56 9.06
C GLY A 270 -0.57 -10.59 8.08
N PRO A 271 -1.67 -11.24 8.49
CA PRO A 271 -2.85 -11.42 7.63
C PRO A 271 -3.49 -10.12 7.13
N HIS A 272 -3.29 -9.01 7.82
CA HIS A 272 -3.80 -7.71 7.38
C HIS A 272 -3.20 -7.24 6.03
N TYR A 273 -2.08 -7.81 5.64
CA TYR A 273 -1.36 -7.49 4.40
C TYR A 273 -1.59 -8.56 3.33
N TYR A 274 -1.88 -9.79 3.73
CA TYR A 274 -2.14 -10.96 2.90
C TYR A 274 -3.48 -11.60 3.26
N GLN A 275 -3.61 -12.90 3.13
CA GLN A 275 -4.71 -13.79 3.55
C GLN A 275 -5.65 -14.19 2.42
N GLU A 276 -5.39 -13.79 1.18
CA GLU A 276 -6.15 -14.24 0.02
C GLU A 276 -5.95 -15.76 -0.13
N LEU A 277 -7.07 -16.49 -0.19
CA LEU A 277 -7.11 -17.95 -0.24
C LEU A 277 -7.73 -18.43 -1.55
N TYR A 278 -7.04 -19.35 -2.23
CA TYR A 278 -7.51 -19.90 -3.51
C TYR A 278 -7.59 -21.41 -3.45
N ALA A 279 -8.69 -22.00 -3.96
CA ALA A 279 -8.80 -23.43 -4.21
C ALA A 279 -8.47 -23.73 -5.67
N SER A 280 -7.62 -24.73 -5.90
CA SER A 280 -7.22 -25.11 -7.25
C SER A 280 -8.42 -25.57 -8.09
N PRO A 281 -8.60 -25.09 -9.32
CA PRO A 281 -9.63 -25.61 -10.23
C PRO A 281 -9.26 -26.99 -10.81
N HIS A 282 -8.01 -27.44 -10.68
CA HIS A 282 -7.51 -28.66 -11.30
C HIS A 282 -7.24 -29.80 -10.33
N HIS A 283 -6.79 -29.49 -9.10
CA HIS A 283 -6.37 -30.48 -8.12
C HIS A 283 -7.28 -30.45 -6.90
N PHE A 284 -8.06 -31.52 -6.71
CA PHE A 284 -8.94 -31.65 -5.56
C PHE A 284 -8.15 -31.66 -4.26
N GLY A 285 -8.52 -30.79 -3.32
CA GLY A 285 -7.86 -30.61 -2.04
C GLY A 285 -6.63 -29.70 -2.05
N ARG A 286 -6.22 -29.22 -3.23
CA ARG A 286 -5.13 -28.24 -3.31
C ARG A 286 -5.67 -26.84 -3.08
N ILE A 287 -4.98 -26.13 -2.17
CA ILE A 287 -5.26 -24.73 -1.85
C ILE A 287 -3.97 -23.93 -1.80
N TYR A 288 -4.07 -22.62 -2.09
CA TYR A 288 -3.00 -21.65 -2.05
C TYR A 288 -3.40 -20.52 -1.12
N LEU A 289 -2.50 -20.13 -0.20
CA LEU A 289 -2.67 -18.98 0.67
C LEU A 289 -1.58 -17.96 0.34
N MET A 290 -2.00 -16.75 -0.01
CA MET A 290 -1.09 -15.65 -0.30
C MET A 290 -0.36 -15.20 0.96
N ASN A 291 0.92 -14.91 0.80
CA ASN A 291 1.83 -14.60 1.91
C ASN A 291 3.15 -14.09 1.32
N VAL A 292 4.13 -13.73 2.16
CA VAL A 292 5.52 -13.44 1.74
C VAL A 292 6.02 -14.51 0.76
N ARG A 293 5.81 -15.79 1.09
CA ARG A 293 5.92 -16.91 0.13
C ARG A 293 4.59 -17.62 0.07
N THR A 294 4.10 -17.86 -1.13
CA THR A 294 2.84 -18.59 -1.32
C THR A 294 2.87 -19.93 -0.60
N ILE A 295 1.92 -20.13 0.28
CA ILE A 295 1.76 -21.39 1.02
C ILE A 295 0.83 -22.32 0.22
N VAL A 296 1.19 -23.58 0.09
CA VAL A 296 0.44 -24.59 -0.66
C VAL A 296 0.16 -25.80 0.21
N SER A 297 -1.06 -26.33 0.10
CA SER A 297 -1.45 -27.62 0.66
C SER A 297 -2.10 -28.48 -0.43
N ASP A 298 -1.85 -29.79 -0.42
CA ASP A 298 -2.43 -30.79 -1.34
C ASP A 298 -3.44 -31.71 -0.66
N ASP A 299 -3.73 -31.50 0.62
CA ASP A 299 -4.52 -32.41 1.46
C ASP A 299 -5.58 -31.68 2.30
N HIS A 300 -6.21 -30.67 1.68
CA HIS A 300 -7.23 -29.83 2.32
C HIS A 300 -6.70 -29.02 3.51
N GLY A 301 -5.42 -28.65 3.48
CA GLY A 301 -4.79 -27.82 4.51
C GLY A 301 -4.32 -28.57 5.77
N LYS A 302 -4.24 -29.90 5.74
CA LYS A 302 -3.68 -30.68 6.87
C LYS A 302 -2.19 -30.51 6.98
N THR A 303 -1.50 -30.59 5.84
CA THR A 303 -0.09 -30.28 5.71
C THR A 303 0.12 -29.18 4.68
N TYR A 304 1.21 -28.44 4.79
CA TYR A 304 1.51 -27.35 3.87
C TYR A 304 3.00 -27.11 3.71
N SER A 305 3.37 -26.52 2.60
CA SER A 305 4.73 -26.11 2.26
C SER A 305 4.71 -24.79 1.51
N ASN A 306 5.87 -24.16 1.35
CA ASN A 306 5.97 -23.02 0.46
C ASN A 306 6.06 -23.49 -1.00
N LEU A 307 5.37 -22.78 -1.91
CA LEU A 307 5.58 -22.92 -3.34
C LEU A 307 7.05 -22.60 -3.68
N PRO A 308 7.70 -23.31 -4.61
CA PRO A 308 9.02 -22.93 -5.07
C PRO A 308 8.99 -21.55 -5.74
N GLU A 309 9.80 -20.60 -5.23
CA GLU A 309 9.78 -19.20 -5.69
C GLU A 309 11.19 -18.69 -6.00
N ARG A 310 12.00 -19.54 -6.61
CA ARG A 310 13.35 -19.13 -7.03
C ARG A 310 13.26 -18.11 -8.17
N ASN A 311 13.99 -17.00 -8.03
CA ASN A 311 14.02 -15.90 -9.00
C ASN A 311 12.65 -15.22 -9.22
N LYS A 312 11.79 -15.24 -8.22
CA LYS A 312 10.53 -14.53 -8.17
C LYS A 312 10.53 -13.60 -6.96
N HIS A 313 9.92 -12.43 -7.09
CA HIS A 313 9.67 -11.55 -5.96
C HIS A 313 8.80 -12.24 -4.91
N SER A 314 9.05 -11.97 -3.64
CA SER A 314 8.17 -12.34 -2.52
C SER A 314 6.88 -11.52 -2.52
N ASP A 315 6.13 -11.61 -1.44
CA ASP A 315 4.96 -10.76 -1.15
C ASP A 315 3.86 -10.88 -2.20
N ASN A 316 3.15 -12.02 -2.10
CA ASN A 316 2.16 -12.44 -3.08
C ASN A 316 0.76 -11.99 -2.66
N HIS A 317 -0.02 -11.44 -3.62
CA HIS A 317 -1.37 -10.92 -3.38
C HIS A 317 -2.42 -11.54 -4.31
N ALA A 318 -2.09 -11.78 -5.57
CA ALA A 318 -3.04 -12.25 -6.57
C ALA A 318 -2.59 -13.55 -7.22
N LEU A 319 -3.56 -14.42 -7.54
CA LEU A 319 -3.31 -15.70 -8.22
C LEU A 319 -4.41 -15.97 -9.25
N ALA A 320 -4.02 -16.22 -10.49
CA ALA A 320 -4.93 -16.63 -11.54
C ALA A 320 -4.48 -17.95 -12.19
N PHE A 321 -5.47 -18.73 -12.62
CA PHE A 321 -5.31 -20.03 -13.26
C PHE A 321 -5.77 -19.97 -14.71
N ARG A 322 -5.16 -20.78 -15.59
CA ARG A 322 -5.77 -21.12 -16.88
C ARG A 322 -6.73 -22.30 -16.71
N SER A 323 -7.85 -22.27 -17.41
CA SER A 323 -8.85 -23.32 -17.30
C SER A 323 -8.40 -24.68 -17.84
N ASN A 324 -7.45 -24.69 -18.78
CA ASN A 324 -7.02 -25.88 -19.52
C ASN A 324 -5.58 -26.33 -19.19
N ASP A 325 -4.89 -25.62 -18.30
CA ASP A 325 -3.48 -25.90 -17.98
C ASP A 325 -3.29 -25.99 -16.46
N PRO A 326 -3.20 -27.23 -15.90
CA PRO A 326 -3.05 -27.41 -14.46
C PRO A 326 -1.70 -26.97 -13.91
N ASP A 327 -0.68 -26.83 -14.76
CA ASP A 327 0.68 -26.48 -14.35
C ASP A 327 0.92 -24.96 -14.43
N TYR A 328 -0.03 -24.22 -15.02
CA TYR A 328 0.08 -22.77 -15.18
C TYR A 328 -0.42 -21.99 -13.96
N LEU A 329 0.39 -21.04 -13.50
CA LEU A 329 0.02 -20.02 -12.52
C LEU A 329 0.47 -18.64 -12.99
N LEU A 330 -0.36 -17.63 -12.79
CA LEU A 330 -0.05 -16.22 -12.97
C LEU A 330 -0.20 -15.55 -11.61
N ILE A 331 0.89 -14.98 -11.08
CA ILE A 331 0.94 -14.41 -9.72
C ILE A 331 1.29 -12.92 -9.76
N GLY A 332 0.54 -12.14 -9.00
CA GLY A 332 0.83 -10.75 -8.67
C GLY A 332 1.54 -10.62 -7.34
N THR A 333 2.61 -9.81 -7.32
CA THR A 333 3.48 -9.57 -6.16
C THR A 333 3.71 -8.08 -5.94
N ASP A 334 4.40 -7.71 -4.86
CA ASP A 334 4.86 -6.32 -4.66
C ASP A 334 5.93 -5.88 -5.70
N GLY A 335 6.53 -6.82 -6.43
CA GLY A 335 7.50 -6.55 -7.49
C GLY A 335 6.97 -6.74 -8.92
N GLY A 336 5.67 -6.96 -9.11
CA GLY A 336 5.06 -7.11 -10.42
C GLY A 336 4.44 -8.48 -10.68
N VAL A 337 4.31 -8.83 -11.96
CA VAL A 337 3.62 -10.05 -12.43
C VAL A 337 4.63 -11.12 -12.82
N TYR A 338 4.37 -12.34 -12.37
CA TYR A 338 5.17 -13.53 -12.68
C TYR A 338 4.28 -14.66 -13.18
N GLU A 339 4.76 -15.44 -14.16
CA GLU A 339 4.07 -16.65 -14.62
C GLU A 339 4.98 -17.88 -14.54
N THR A 340 4.36 -19.03 -14.36
CA THR A 340 5.00 -20.34 -14.41
C THR A 340 4.19 -21.30 -15.25
N PHE A 341 4.86 -22.26 -15.90
CA PHE A 341 4.28 -23.33 -16.70
C PHE A 341 4.60 -24.72 -16.13
N ASP A 342 5.12 -24.77 -14.91
CA ASP A 342 5.61 -25.99 -14.26
C ASP A 342 5.38 -25.97 -12.73
N HIS A 343 4.26 -25.40 -12.31
CA HIS A 343 3.84 -25.37 -10.91
C HIS A 343 4.82 -24.64 -9.98
N GLY A 344 5.46 -23.57 -10.46
CA GLY A 344 6.36 -22.75 -9.67
C GLY A 344 7.81 -23.22 -9.61
N ASN A 345 8.18 -24.31 -10.34
CA ASN A 345 9.59 -24.73 -10.38
C ASN A 345 10.48 -23.69 -11.11
N ASN A 346 9.91 -23.04 -12.13
CA ASN A 346 10.56 -21.93 -12.84
C ASN A 346 9.58 -20.80 -13.05
N TRP A 347 10.06 -19.55 -12.88
CA TRP A 347 9.27 -18.34 -13.02
C TRP A 347 9.81 -17.43 -14.10
N ARG A 348 8.90 -16.86 -14.90
CA ARG A 348 9.17 -15.77 -15.83
C ARG A 348 8.59 -14.47 -15.26
N TYR A 349 9.44 -13.47 -15.07
CA TYR A 349 9.01 -12.11 -14.76
C TYR A 349 8.53 -11.41 -16.03
N LEU A 350 7.43 -10.66 -15.95
CA LEU A 350 6.93 -9.83 -17.05
C LEU A 350 7.52 -8.42 -16.91
N ASP A 351 8.71 -8.23 -17.47
CA ASP A 351 9.55 -7.03 -17.32
C ASP A 351 9.17 -5.87 -18.26
N ASN A 352 8.00 -5.94 -18.88
CA ASN A 352 7.51 -4.97 -19.84
C ASN A 352 6.19 -4.29 -19.42
N LEU A 353 5.72 -4.50 -18.22
CA LEU A 353 4.63 -3.72 -17.64
C LEU A 353 5.21 -2.36 -17.22
N PRO A 354 4.86 -1.24 -17.92
CA PRO A 354 5.54 0.04 -17.72
C PRO A 354 4.97 0.79 -16.49
N LEU A 355 5.14 0.19 -15.34
CA LEU A 355 4.62 0.64 -14.05
C LEU A 355 5.72 0.52 -13.00
N THR A 356 6.01 1.61 -12.29
CA THR A 356 6.86 1.63 -11.10
C THR A 356 6.34 2.68 -10.12
N GLN A 357 6.24 2.30 -8.86
CA GLN A 357 5.73 3.17 -7.81
C GLN A 357 6.88 3.72 -6.96
N TYR A 358 7.17 5.01 -7.10
CA TYR A 358 8.20 5.71 -6.34
C TYR A 358 7.62 6.43 -5.12
N TYR A 359 8.32 6.39 -3.98
CA TYR A 359 8.05 7.25 -2.83
C TYR A 359 8.42 8.70 -3.13
N LYS A 360 9.67 8.92 -3.51
CA LYS A 360 10.23 10.23 -3.86
C LYS A 360 11.21 10.09 -5.02
N ILE A 361 11.48 11.21 -5.69
CA ILE A 361 12.45 11.25 -6.79
C ILE A 361 13.41 12.44 -6.61
N ALA A 362 14.66 12.23 -7.00
CA ALA A 362 15.68 13.25 -7.14
C ALA A 362 16.27 13.25 -8.54
N VAL A 363 16.94 14.33 -8.89
CA VAL A 363 17.69 14.46 -10.15
C VAL A 363 19.08 15.00 -9.88
N ASP A 364 20.06 14.60 -10.69
CA ASP A 364 21.38 15.22 -10.70
C ASP A 364 21.50 16.29 -11.80
N ASP A 365 22.69 16.81 -11.96
CA ASP A 365 23.04 17.84 -12.95
C ASP A 365 24.04 17.33 -14.01
N GLU A 366 24.09 16.01 -14.27
CA GLU A 366 24.98 15.41 -15.25
C GLU A 366 24.64 15.88 -16.68
N LEU A 367 25.68 16.09 -17.49
CA LEU A 367 25.54 16.52 -18.87
C LEU A 367 25.96 15.38 -19.83
N PRO A 368 25.32 15.24 -21.01
CA PRO A 368 24.27 16.10 -21.59
C PRO A 368 22.86 15.81 -21.05
N PHE A 369 22.66 14.70 -20.35
CA PHE A 369 21.38 14.30 -19.77
C PHE A 369 21.54 14.04 -18.29
N TYR A 370 20.68 14.63 -17.49
CA TYR A 370 20.63 14.35 -16.04
C TYR A 370 20.05 12.95 -15.78
N ASN A 371 20.35 12.39 -14.61
CA ASN A 371 19.77 11.13 -14.18
C ASN A 371 18.62 11.36 -13.19
N LEU A 372 17.75 10.37 -13.15
CA LEU A 372 16.63 10.25 -12.22
C LEU A 372 17.00 9.22 -11.14
N TYR A 373 16.67 9.52 -9.90
CA TYR A 373 16.84 8.62 -8.76
C TYR A 373 15.52 8.51 -8.04
N GLY A 374 15.16 7.31 -7.61
CA GLY A 374 13.94 7.13 -6.84
C GLY A 374 13.93 5.83 -6.06
N GLY A 375 13.45 5.91 -4.83
CA GLY A 375 13.22 4.77 -3.96
C GLY A 375 11.81 4.22 -4.11
N THR A 376 11.69 2.90 -4.06
CA THR A 376 10.43 2.18 -4.16
C THR A 376 10.26 1.23 -2.99
N GLN A 377 9.04 1.04 -2.53
CA GLN A 377 8.78 -0.01 -1.56
C GLN A 377 9.11 -1.38 -2.18
N ASP A 378 9.80 -2.24 -1.40
CA ASP A 378 10.16 -3.62 -1.72
C ASP A 378 11.08 -3.83 -2.94
N ASN A 379 11.33 -2.80 -3.76
CA ASN A 379 12.05 -2.92 -5.03
C ASN A 379 13.33 -2.07 -5.11
N GLY A 380 13.82 -1.57 -3.98
CA GLY A 380 15.09 -0.86 -3.87
C GLY A 380 15.06 0.58 -4.37
N THR A 381 16.25 1.15 -4.55
CA THR A 381 16.44 2.48 -5.13
C THR A 381 17.02 2.36 -6.53
N HIS A 382 16.43 3.08 -7.47
CA HIS A 382 16.73 3.03 -8.88
C HIS A 382 17.45 4.29 -9.36
N GLU A 383 18.32 4.10 -10.35
CA GLU A 383 18.98 5.14 -11.15
C GLU A 383 18.69 4.92 -12.62
N GLY A 384 18.30 5.95 -13.34
CA GLY A 384 18.11 5.88 -14.79
C GLY A 384 18.26 7.23 -15.49
N PRO A 385 18.52 7.25 -16.80
CA PRO A 385 18.75 8.49 -17.55
C PRO A 385 17.43 9.22 -17.84
N SER A 386 17.44 10.55 -17.84
CA SER A 386 16.30 11.36 -18.25
C SER A 386 16.07 11.36 -19.76
N ALA A 387 17.09 11.11 -20.55
CA ALA A 387 17.05 11.04 -22.00
C ALA A 387 18.18 10.14 -22.54
N THR A 388 18.11 9.80 -23.82
CA THR A 388 19.12 9.04 -24.56
C THR A 388 19.21 9.54 -25.99
N ASP A 389 20.36 9.36 -26.63
CA ASP A 389 20.56 9.57 -28.05
C ASP A 389 20.31 8.32 -28.90
N LEU A 390 19.95 7.20 -28.27
CA LEU A 390 19.58 5.97 -28.96
C LEU A 390 18.21 6.12 -29.64
N SER A 391 18.12 5.63 -30.88
CA SER A 391 16.87 5.66 -31.66
C SER A 391 15.74 4.88 -31.03
N GLU A 392 16.08 3.84 -30.28
CA GLU A 392 15.14 2.95 -29.58
C GLU A 392 14.57 3.57 -28.28
N GLY A 393 15.11 4.70 -27.83
CA GLY A 393 14.76 5.33 -26.57
C GLY A 393 15.43 4.70 -25.35
N ILE A 394 14.97 5.08 -24.16
CA ILE A 394 15.46 4.54 -22.90
C ILE A 394 14.91 3.11 -22.71
N ARG A 395 15.78 2.17 -22.33
CA ARG A 395 15.47 0.76 -22.15
C ARG A 395 15.58 0.36 -20.68
N ASN A 396 15.00 -0.77 -20.28
CA ASN A 396 15.18 -1.34 -18.93
C ASN A 396 16.67 -1.52 -18.58
N ALA A 397 17.51 -1.90 -19.55
CA ALA A 397 18.94 -2.07 -19.35
C ALA A 397 19.71 -0.76 -19.04
N ASP A 398 19.10 0.39 -19.27
CA ASP A 398 19.69 1.69 -18.95
C ASP A 398 19.40 2.12 -17.50
N TRP A 399 18.53 1.38 -16.81
CA TRP A 399 18.22 1.52 -15.38
C TRP A 399 19.04 0.57 -14.52
N LYS A 400 19.35 0.98 -13.31
CA LYS A 400 20.15 0.21 -12.35
C LYS A 400 19.51 0.25 -10.96
N HIS A 401 19.61 -0.85 -10.24
CA HIS A 401 19.48 -0.85 -8.79
C HIS A 401 20.78 -0.31 -8.19
N ILE A 402 20.68 0.72 -7.37
CA ILE A 402 21.82 1.32 -6.67
C ILE A 402 21.82 1.06 -5.17
N LEU A 403 20.65 0.72 -4.60
CA LEU A 403 20.50 0.35 -3.20
C LEU A 403 19.38 -0.68 -3.07
N PHE A 404 19.59 -1.71 -2.24
CA PHE A 404 18.60 -2.74 -1.93
C PHE A 404 17.76 -2.37 -0.70
N ALA A 405 16.73 -3.14 -0.38
CA ALA A 405 15.68 -2.98 0.61
C ALA A 405 14.55 -2.05 0.12
N ASP A 406 13.66 -1.58 1.00
CA ASP A 406 12.72 -0.53 0.64
C ASP A 406 13.51 0.76 0.40
N GLY A 407 13.50 1.26 -0.82
CA GLY A 407 14.09 2.55 -1.13
C GLY A 407 13.12 3.67 -0.75
N HIS A 408 13.65 4.78 -0.25
CA HIS A 408 12.87 5.94 0.17
C HIS A 408 13.38 7.22 -0.47
N ASP A 409 13.78 8.21 0.33
CA ASP A 409 14.27 9.47 -0.17
C ASP A 409 15.66 9.31 -0.80
N THR A 410 15.94 10.15 -1.78
CA THR A 410 17.23 10.24 -2.45
C THR A 410 17.66 11.69 -2.57
N ALA A 411 18.96 11.94 -2.51
CA ALA A 411 19.53 13.26 -2.72
C ALA A 411 20.81 13.17 -3.55
N THR A 412 21.09 14.19 -4.32
CA THR A 412 22.28 14.30 -5.18
C THR A 412 23.18 15.43 -4.74
N GLU A 413 24.49 15.29 -4.94
CA GLU A 413 25.45 16.33 -4.63
C GLU A 413 25.54 17.32 -5.82
N PRO A 414 25.15 18.61 -5.63
CA PRO A 414 25.25 19.61 -6.70
C PRO A 414 26.66 19.75 -7.27
N GLY A 415 26.80 19.71 -8.60
CA GLY A 415 28.08 19.78 -9.30
C GLY A 415 28.90 18.50 -9.25
N ASN A 416 28.38 17.41 -8.71
CA ASN A 416 29.09 16.14 -8.64
C ASN A 416 28.12 14.95 -8.76
N ALA A 417 27.68 14.66 -9.94
CA ALA A 417 26.77 13.56 -10.25
C ALA A 417 27.31 12.15 -9.86
N ASN A 418 28.56 12.04 -9.37
CA ASN A 418 29.10 10.77 -8.91
C ASN A 418 28.61 10.37 -7.52
N ILE A 419 28.22 11.32 -6.68
CA ILE A 419 27.80 11.05 -5.30
C ILE A 419 26.30 11.20 -5.19
N VAL A 420 25.66 10.11 -4.75
CA VAL A 420 24.22 10.03 -4.48
C VAL A 420 24.01 9.53 -3.06
N TYR A 421 23.02 10.07 -2.41
CA TYR A 421 22.55 9.60 -1.10
C TYR A 421 21.21 8.89 -1.29
N GLY A 422 21.04 7.77 -0.63
CA GLY A 422 19.81 6.99 -0.67
C GLY A 422 19.47 6.46 0.71
N GLU A 423 18.20 6.40 0.99
CA GLU A 423 17.67 5.93 2.25
C GLU A 423 16.95 4.59 2.07
N THR A 424 17.09 3.72 3.07
CA THR A 424 16.23 2.56 3.31
C THR A 424 15.36 2.82 4.53
N GLN A 425 14.44 1.89 4.86
CA GLN A 425 13.49 2.04 5.97
C GLN A 425 14.16 2.55 7.26
N GLU A 426 13.41 3.40 7.99
CA GLU A 426 13.77 3.88 9.32
C GLU A 426 15.15 4.58 9.37
N GLY A 427 15.42 5.39 8.36
CA GLY A 427 16.61 6.23 8.33
C GLY A 427 17.89 5.51 7.94
N GLY A 428 17.83 4.34 7.34
CA GLY A 428 19.01 3.61 6.86
C GLY A 428 19.75 4.37 5.75
N LEU A 429 20.48 5.41 6.10
CA LEU A 429 21.13 6.34 5.15
C LEU A 429 22.42 5.78 4.58
N HIS A 430 22.57 5.87 3.25
CA HIS A 430 23.74 5.41 2.51
C HIS A 430 24.28 6.50 1.58
N ARG A 431 25.60 6.54 1.42
CA ARG A 431 26.30 7.27 0.37
C ARG A 431 26.76 6.29 -0.69
N ILE A 432 26.46 6.61 -1.95
CA ILE A 432 26.73 5.79 -3.13
C ILE A 432 27.72 6.52 -4.01
N ASP A 433 28.85 5.91 -4.31
CA ASP A 433 29.79 6.35 -5.34
C ASP A 433 29.47 5.58 -6.64
N ARG A 434 28.87 6.28 -7.62
CA ARG A 434 28.40 5.68 -8.88
C ARG A 434 29.53 5.12 -9.75
N LYS A 435 30.72 5.73 -9.70
CA LYS A 435 31.89 5.30 -10.51
C LYS A 435 32.49 4.02 -10.01
N THR A 436 32.55 3.84 -8.70
CA THR A 436 33.15 2.64 -8.08
C THR A 436 32.12 1.59 -7.72
N GLY A 437 30.83 1.96 -7.62
CA GLY A 437 29.76 1.12 -7.08
C GLY A 437 29.84 0.92 -5.56
N THR A 438 30.65 1.73 -4.87
CA THR A 438 30.79 1.61 -3.41
C THR A 438 29.58 2.20 -2.73
N VAL A 439 28.97 1.42 -1.83
CA VAL A 439 27.86 1.83 -0.96
C VAL A 439 28.38 1.88 0.47
N THR A 440 28.30 3.04 1.11
CA THR A 440 28.75 3.26 2.48
C THR A 440 27.56 3.61 3.37
N PHE A 441 27.33 2.85 4.43
CA PHE A 441 26.34 3.19 5.44
C PHE A 441 26.82 4.37 6.27
N ILE A 442 26.03 5.44 6.32
CA ILE A 442 26.40 6.72 6.94
C ILE A 442 25.34 7.27 7.90
N GLN A 443 24.35 6.47 8.31
CA GLN A 443 23.32 6.89 9.25
C GLN A 443 23.93 7.41 10.55
N PRO A 444 23.55 8.61 11.06
CA PRO A 444 23.95 9.06 12.39
C PRO A 444 23.44 8.09 13.46
N GLN A 445 24.30 7.82 14.43
CA GLN A 445 23.99 6.93 15.55
C GLN A 445 23.84 7.75 16.84
N PRO A 446 23.00 7.29 17.81
CA PRO A 446 22.90 7.95 19.11
C PRO A 446 24.27 8.04 19.77
N LEU A 447 24.50 9.08 20.55
CA LEU A 447 25.71 9.25 21.32
C LEU A 447 25.73 8.25 22.48
N GLU A 448 26.92 7.99 23.04
CA GLU A 448 27.06 7.05 24.16
C GLU A 448 26.18 7.46 25.35
N GLY A 449 25.29 6.57 25.78
CA GLY A 449 24.35 6.76 26.89
C GLY A 449 23.03 7.47 26.50
N GLU A 450 22.82 7.75 25.23
CA GLU A 450 21.53 8.23 24.71
C GLU A 450 20.61 7.08 24.30
N ASP A 451 19.30 7.36 24.25
CA ASP A 451 18.29 6.43 23.79
C ASP A 451 18.32 6.26 22.25
N TYR A 452 17.52 5.32 21.76
CA TYR A 452 17.37 5.02 20.34
C TYR A 452 16.89 6.25 19.54
N GLU A 453 17.48 6.47 18.35
CA GLU A 453 17.05 7.50 17.40
C GLU A 453 15.73 7.10 16.73
N ARG A 454 14.69 7.91 16.88
CA ARG A 454 13.41 7.71 16.22
C ARG A 454 13.47 8.32 14.82
N TYR A 455 13.78 7.51 13.81
CA TYR A 455 13.67 7.89 12.40
C TYR A 455 12.26 7.60 11.88
N ASN A 456 11.75 8.48 11.00
CA ASN A 456 10.56 8.16 10.24
C ASN A 456 10.81 6.97 9.31
N TRP A 457 9.75 6.33 8.84
CA TRP A 457 9.85 5.31 7.79
C TRP A 457 10.56 5.86 6.55
N ASP A 458 10.31 7.13 6.23
CA ASP A 458 10.86 7.91 5.13
C ASP A 458 11.47 9.20 5.72
N ALA A 459 12.70 9.12 6.26
CA ALA A 459 13.38 10.21 6.95
C ALA A 459 13.97 11.23 5.95
N PRO A 460 13.90 12.55 6.22
CA PRO A 460 14.28 13.54 5.23
C PRO A 460 15.80 13.72 5.13
N ILE A 461 16.30 13.69 3.89
CA ILE A 461 17.69 13.97 3.52
C ILE A 461 17.76 15.37 2.89
N LEU A 462 18.74 16.19 3.28
CA LEU A 462 18.99 17.49 2.67
C LEU A 462 20.48 17.68 2.40
N VAL A 463 20.85 17.88 1.13
CA VAL A 463 22.16 18.40 0.74
C VAL A 463 22.10 19.92 0.78
N SER A 464 23.01 20.56 1.52
CA SER A 464 23.01 22.03 1.65
C SER A 464 23.23 22.72 0.29
N PRO A 465 22.40 23.70 -0.09
CA PRO A 465 22.63 24.49 -1.31
C PRO A 465 23.86 25.40 -1.20
N HIS A 466 24.40 25.63 0.01
CA HIS A 466 25.56 26.48 0.24
C HIS A 466 26.88 25.73 0.26
N LYS A 467 26.87 24.44 0.59
CA LYS A 467 28.04 23.58 0.62
C LYS A 467 27.69 22.16 0.20
N PRO A 468 28.02 21.72 -1.01
CA PRO A 468 27.60 20.40 -1.54
C PRO A 468 28.02 19.19 -0.71
N THR A 469 29.08 19.31 0.12
CA THR A 469 29.52 18.24 1.02
C THR A 469 28.81 18.23 2.37
N ARG A 470 27.97 19.23 2.64
CA ARG A 470 27.19 19.32 3.87
C ARG A 470 25.87 18.63 3.71
N LEU A 471 25.57 17.74 4.65
CA LEU A 471 24.30 17.05 4.77
C LEU A 471 23.59 17.47 6.05
N TYR A 472 22.27 17.50 5.95
CA TYR A 472 21.38 17.42 7.09
C TYR A 472 20.55 16.16 6.95
N PHE A 473 20.34 15.47 8.07
CA PHE A 473 19.50 14.29 8.16
C PHE A 473 18.72 14.34 9.48
N ALA A 474 17.51 13.82 9.51
CA ALA A 474 16.69 14.02 10.69
C ALA A 474 15.96 12.74 11.16
N SER A 475 16.04 12.53 12.48
CA SER A 475 15.26 11.59 13.29
C SER A 475 14.14 12.36 14.02
N HIS A 476 14.10 12.30 15.37
CA HIS A 476 13.38 13.25 16.21
C HIS A 476 14.18 14.55 16.42
N ARG A 477 15.46 14.55 16.04
CA ARG A 477 16.39 15.70 16.07
C ARG A 477 17.12 15.82 14.74
N VAL A 478 17.73 16.99 14.49
CA VAL A 478 18.49 17.25 13.27
C VAL A 478 19.97 16.99 13.50
N TRP A 479 20.53 16.22 12.58
CA TRP A 479 21.96 15.92 12.47
C TRP A 479 22.57 16.70 11.31
N LYS A 480 23.81 17.17 11.48
CA LYS A 480 24.59 17.85 10.45
C LYS A 480 25.93 17.16 10.26
N SER A 481 26.29 16.93 9.00
CA SER A 481 27.61 16.50 8.55
C SER A 481 28.24 17.56 7.66
N GLU A 482 29.55 17.78 7.76
CA GLU A 482 30.32 18.68 6.88
C GLU A 482 31.17 17.92 5.85
N ASP A 483 31.17 16.58 5.89
CA ASP A 483 32.08 15.67 5.23
C ASP A 483 31.40 14.47 4.56
N ARG A 484 30.19 14.70 3.97
CA ARG A 484 29.41 13.69 3.26
C ARG A 484 28.94 12.51 4.13
N GLY A 485 28.74 12.74 5.41
CA GLY A 485 28.27 11.73 6.36
C GLY A 485 29.37 10.89 6.99
N ASP A 486 30.65 11.20 6.79
CA ASP A 486 31.75 10.51 7.48
C ASP A 486 31.75 10.82 8.99
N SER A 487 31.28 12.00 9.38
CA SER A 487 31.03 12.38 10.78
C SER A 487 29.74 13.18 10.92
N TRP A 488 29.10 13.09 12.08
CA TRP A 488 27.84 13.75 12.38
C TRP A 488 27.85 14.48 13.72
N THR A 489 27.17 15.62 13.76
CA THR A 489 26.95 16.42 14.97
C THR A 489 25.47 16.72 15.10
N PRO A 490 24.81 16.42 16.23
CA PRO A 490 23.43 16.85 16.46
C PRO A 490 23.41 18.38 16.63
N ILE A 491 22.49 19.06 15.95
CA ILE A 491 22.33 20.53 16.01
C ILE A 491 20.98 20.92 16.64
N SER A 492 20.27 19.96 17.20
CA SER A 492 19.05 20.19 17.98
C SER A 492 18.90 19.15 19.08
N GLY A 493 18.01 19.40 20.04
CA GLY A 493 17.37 18.39 20.84
C GLY A 493 16.17 17.79 20.10
N ASP A 494 15.27 17.14 20.83
CA ASP A 494 13.99 16.65 20.29
C ASP A 494 13.12 17.84 19.83
N LEU A 495 12.76 17.86 18.56
CA LEU A 495 11.96 18.91 17.92
C LEU A 495 10.49 18.52 17.75
N THR A 496 10.10 17.35 18.23
CA THR A 496 8.75 16.79 18.13
C THR A 496 7.91 17.11 19.37
N ARG A 497 6.72 16.49 19.48
CA ARG A 497 5.92 16.54 20.72
C ARG A 497 6.38 15.54 21.77
N ASP A 498 7.11 14.50 21.35
CA ASP A 498 7.50 13.36 22.18
C ASP A 498 6.31 12.76 22.96
N GLN A 499 5.18 12.61 22.26
CA GLN A 499 3.92 12.18 22.86
C GLN A 499 3.91 10.67 23.07
N GLU A 500 3.56 10.23 24.27
CA GLU A 500 3.41 8.81 24.60
C GLU A 500 2.32 8.17 23.71
N ARG A 501 2.72 7.36 22.75
CA ARG A 501 1.89 6.78 21.70
C ARG A 501 0.73 5.94 22.26
N ILE A 502 0.98 5.14 23.32
CA ILE A 502 -0.03 4.26 23.91
C ILE A 502 -1.21 5.02 24.53
N SER A 503 -1.01 6.30 24.83
CA SER A 503 -2.08 7.18 25.35
C SER A 503 -3.08 7.61 24.28
N LEU A 504 -2.72 7.47 23.00
CA LEU A 504 -3.56 7.88 21.88
C LEU A 504 -4.68 6.85 21.62
N PRO A 505 -5.90 7.29 21.28
CA PRO A 505 -7.02 6.40 21.10
C PRO A 505 -6.98 5.66 19.76
N ILE A 506 -7.50 4.42 19.77
CA ILE A 506 -7.90 3.67 18.57
C ILE A 506 -9.33 3.15 18.78
N MET A 507 -10.19 3.19 17.79
CA MET A 507 -11.64 2.91 17.91
C MET A 507 -12.30 3.66 19.09
N GLY A 508 -11.89 4.93 19.32
CA GLY A 508 -12.47 5.80 20.35
C GLY A 508 -12.04 5.53 21.78
N ARG A 509 -11.05 4.66 22.03
CA ARG A 509 -10.54 4.35 23.38
C ARG A 509 -9.04 4.09 23.39
N THR A 510 -8.39 4.37 24.51
CA THR A 510 -6.99 4.00 24.75
C THR A 510 -6.87 2.48 24.84
N GLN A 511 -5.86 1.93 24.19
CA GLN A 511 -5.54 0.52 24.17
C GLN A 511 -4.46 0.16 25.21
N SER A 512 -4.07 -1.11 25.24
CA SER A 512 -3.05 -1.65 26.14
C SER A 512 -1.99 -2.39 25.33
N TRP A 513 -0.74 -2.34 25.79
CA TRP A 513 0.39 -3.01 25.12
C TRP A 513 0.24 -4.56 25.06
N ASP A 514 -0.60 -5.14 25.87
CA ASP A 514 -0.92 -6.58 25.87
C ASP A 514 -2.14 -6.94 25.00
N ASN A 515 -2.76 -5.97 24.34
CA ASN A 515 -3.80 -6.25 23.36
C ASN A 515 -3.20 -6.92 22.11
N ALA A 516 -3.74 -8.07 21.73
CA ALA A 516 -3.23 -8.87 20.62
C ALA A 516 -3.26 -8.16 19.25
N TRP A 517 -4.07 -7.11 19.11
CA TRP A 517 -4.40 -6.50 17.83
C TRP A 517 -3.79 -5.13 17.58
N ASP A 518 -3.14 -4.49 18.55
CA ASP A 518 -2.96 -3.05 18.51
C ASP A 518 -1.52 -2.50 18.37
N VAL A 519 -0.47 -3.28 18.26
CA VAL A 519 0.89 -2.72 18.27
C VAL A 519 1.82 -3.10 17.13
N ASN A 520 1.44 -4.04 16.28
CA ASN A 520 2.30 -4.44 15.16
C ASN A 520 2.02 -3.62 13.89
N ALA A 521 2.97 -3.70 12.95
CA ALA A 521 2.90 -3.02 11.64
C ALA A 521 2.86 -1.48 11.75
N MET A 522 3.48 -0.92 12.79
CA MET A 522 3.57 0.53 12.98
C MET A 522 4.97 1.05 12.64
N SER A 523 5.03 2.20 11.99
CA SER A 523 6.25 3.01 11.87
C SER A 523 6.51 3.80 13.15
N ASN A 524 7.71 4.34 13.32
CA ASN A 524 8.00 5.31 14.38
C ASN A 524 7.05 6.52 14.25
N TYR A 525 6.76 7.15 15.38
CA TYR A 525 5.97 8.37 15.50
C TYR A 525 6.70 9.38 16.39
N ASN A 526 6.32 10.64 16.35
CA ASN A 526 7.06 11.77 16.87
C ASN A 526 8.44 11.85 16.18
N THR A 527 8.41 12.01 14.87
CA THR A 527 9.59 12.06 14.01
C THR A 527 9.57 13.28 13.10
N ILE A 528 10.73 13.72 12.66
CA ILE A 528 10.86 14.73 11.63
C ILE A 528 10.62 14.07 10.27
N THR A 529 9.82 14.71 9.43
CA THR A 529 9.36 14.20 8.14
C THR A 529 9.67 15.11 6.97
N SER A 530 10.08 16.35 7.28
CA SER A 530 10.50 17.29 6.25
C SER A 530 11.57 18.25 6.76
N LEU A 531 12.51 18.62 5.88
CA LEU A 531 13.67 19.42 6.20
C LEU A 531 14.03 20.30 5.01
N GLY A 532 14.26 21.60 5.24
CA GLY A 532 14.66 22.55 4.22
C GLY A 532 15.67 23.57 4.75
N GLU A 533 16.61 23.97 3.89
CA GLU A 533 17.49 25.13 4.11
C GLU A 533 17.19 26.20 3.06
N SER A 534 17.14 27.47 3.47
CA SER A 534 16.96 28.56 2.53
C SER A 534 18.14 28.63 1.55
N PRO A 535 17.93 28.63 0.22
CA PRO A 535 19.01 28.78 -0.74
C PRO A 535 19.62 30.21 -0.74
N LEU A 536 18.93 31.17 -0.13
CA LEU A 536 19.35 32.56 -0.07
C LEU A 536 20.05 32.96 1.24
N GLN A 537 19.94 32.12 2.28
CA GLN A 537 20.58 32.37 3.57
C GLN A 537 21.02 31.05 4.20
N GLU A 538 22.34 30.88 4.30
CA GLU A 538 22.93 29.73 4.98
C GLU A 538 22.49 29.67 6.45
N GLY A 539 22.13 28.46 6.92
CA GLY A 539 21.72 28.21 8.30
C GLY A 539 20.30 28.68 8.65
N LEU A 540 19.52 29.18 7.69
CA LEU A 540 18.08 29.37 7.88
C LEU A 540 17.39 28.02 7.55
N LEU A 541 17.07 27.26 8.60
CA LEU A 541 16.57 25.90 8.54
C LEU A 541 15.08 25.84 8.92
N TYR A 542 14.36 24.95 8.24
CA TYR A 542 12.95 24.66 8.47
C TYR A 542 12.77 23.16 8.65
N VAL A 543 11.98 22.76 9.64
CA VAL A 543 11.69 21.36 9.98
C VAL A 543 10.19 21.18 10.15
N GLY A 544 9.66 20.09 9.63
CA GLY A 544 8.28 19.65 9.86
C GLY A 544 8.24 18.24 10.44
N THR A 545 7.22 17.96 11.26
CA THR A 545 7.08 16.68 11.98
C THR A 545 5.77 15.98 11.65
N ASP A 546 5.70 14.66 11.92
CA ASP A 546 4.50 13.84 11.76
C ASP A 546 3.44 14.06 12.86
N ASP A 547 3.76 14.82 13.88
CA ASP A 547 2.89 15.12 15.01
C ASP A 547 2.43 16.60 15.07
N GLY A 548 2.57 17.32 13.95
CA GLY A 548 1.98 18.64 13.75
C GLY A 548 2.78 19.80 14.31
N ILE A 549 4.12 19.76 14.19
CA ILE A 549 5.01 20.85 14.58
C ILE A 549 5.83 21.32 13.38
N ILE A 550 6.02 22.63 13.27
CA ILE A 550 7.04 23.24 12.46
C ILE A 550 8.06 23.89 13.38
N GLN A 551 9.34 23.71 13.09
CA GLN A 551 10.45 24.37 13.81
C GLN A 551 11.31 25.18 12.84
N VAL A 552 11.77 26.35 13.25
CA VAL A 552 12.60 27.24 12.44
C VAL A 552 13.83 27.65 13.21
N SER A 553 15.01 27.50 12.62
CA SER A 553 16.27 28.04 13.09
C SER A 553 16.76 29.10 12.10
N GLU A 554 17.18 30.27 12.63
CA GLU A 554 17.79 31.37 11.84
C GLU A 554 19.32 31.44 12.03
N ASP A 555 19.90 30.51 12.81
CA ASP A 555 21.31 30.55 13.27
C ASP A 555 22.01 29.16 13.15
N GLY A 556 21.63 28.37 12.18
CA GLY A 556 22.26 27.08 11.85
C GLY A 556 22.01 25.94 12.85
N GLY A 557 20.91 26.03 13.59
CA GLY A 557 20.49 25.02 14.56
C GLY A 557 20.83 25.37 16.03
N ALA A 558 21.43 26.53 16.29
CA ALA A 558 21.75 26.93 17.67
C ALA A 558 20.49 27.22 18.50
N ASN A 559 19.46 27.79 17.88
CA ASN A 559 18.16 28.05 18.51
C ASN A 559 17.03 27.67 17.56
N TRP A 560 15.94 27.13 18.13
CA TRP A 560 14.76 26.68 17.38
C TRP A 560 13.49 27.36 17.88
N ARG A 561 12.67 27.86 16.95
CA ARG A 561 11.37 28.46 17.22
C ARG A 561 10.26 27.48 16.80
N LYS A 562 9.48 27.07 17.79
CA LYS A 562 8.36 26.11 17.61
C LYS A 562 7.09 26.81 17.14
N ILE A 563 6.41 26.21 16.18
CA ILE A 563 5.09 26.58 15.70
C ILE A 563 4.20 25.33 15.74
N GLU A 564 3.10 25.40 16.48
CA GLU A 564 2.05 24.41 16.48
C GLU A 564 1.18 24.61 15.24
N VAL A 565 1.07 23.63 14.34
CA VAL A 565 0.28 23.78 13.09
C VAL A 565 -1.19 24.06 13.37
N GLY A 566 -1.75 23.54 14.46
CA GLY A 566 -3.12 23.82 14.91
C GLY A 566 -3.38 25.26 15.33
N SER A 567 -2.35 26.10 15.48
CA SER A 567 -2.50 27.54 15.69
C SER A 567 -2.79 28.30 14.39
N ILE A 568 -2.60 27.64 13.24
CA ILE A 568 -2.85 28.20 11.92
C ILE A 568 -4.32 28.02 11.59
N LYS A 569 -5.02 29.11 11.32
CA LYS A 569 -6.47 29.05 11.05
C LYS A 569 -6.80 28.10 9.90
N GLY A 570 -7.62 27.10 10.17
CA GLY A 570 -8.07 26.11 9.19
C GLY A 570 -7.17 24.89 9.03
N VAL A 571 -6.10 24.75 9.83
CA VAL A 571 -5.22 23.57 9.82
C VAL A 571 -5.47 22.74 11.07
N PRO A 572 -5.68 21.41 10.95
CA PRO A 572 -5.82 20.50 12.09
C PRO A 572 -4.52 20.46 12.93
N ALA A 573 -4.67 20.32 14.25
CA ALA A 573 -3.51 20.27 15.16
C ALA A 573 -2.67 18.98 14.99
N THR A 574 -3.23 17.97 14.37
CA THR A 574 -2.62 16.66 14.11
C THR A 574 -2.06 16.53 12.70
N ALA A 575 -2.11 17.60 11.89
CA ALA A 575 -1.67 17.53 10.51
C ALA A 575 -0.17 17.24 10.41
N PHE A 576 0.15 16.22 9.64
CA PHE A 576 1.49 15.77 9.30
C PHE A 576 2.14 16.77 8.32
N VAL A 577 3.37 17.21 8.56
CA VAL A 577 4.07 18.13 7.67
C VAL A 577 4.90 17.33 6.67
N ASN A 578 4.32 17.03 5.51
CA ASN A 578 4.93 16.18 4.50
C ASN A 578 6.15 16.80 3.82
N ASP A 579 6.07 18.09 3.49
CA ASP A 579 7.18 18.79 2.85
C ASP A 579 7.23 20.26 3.29
N ILE A 580 8.44 20.81 3.37
CA ILE A 580 8.67 22.21 3.70
C ILE A 580 9.76 22.79 2.78
N ARG A 581 9.44 23.88 2.07
CA ARG A 581 10.32 24.46 1.05
C ARG A 581 10.46 25.96 1.25
N ALA A 582 11.71 26.41 1.46
CA ALA A 582 12.04 27.83 1.39
C ALA A 582 11.95 28.32 -0.06
N ASP A 583 11.46 29.53 -0.24
CA ASP A 583 11.35 30.16 -1.55
C ASP A 583 12.73 30.42 -2.18
N LEU A 584 12.83 30.22 -3.50
CA LEU A 584 14.09 30.38 -4.24
C LEU A 584 14.48 31.87 -4.44
N HIS A 585 13.55 32.81 -4.29
CA HIS A 585 13.72 34.21 -4.67
C HIS A 585 13.47 35.19 -3.53
N ASP A 586 12.80 34.76 -2.45
CA ASP A 586 12.52 35.58 -1.26
C ASP A 586 12.90 34.84 0.01
N VAL A 587 13.95 35.33 0.70
CA VAL A 587 14.45 34.74 1.95
C VAL A 587 13.43 34.71 3.10
N ASN A 588 12.35 35.50 3.02
CA ASN A 588 11.32 35.55 4.05
C ASN A 588 10.17 34.58 3.78
N THR A 589 10.08 34.07 2.57
CA THR A 589 8.97 33.19 2.17
C THR A 589 9.32 31.71 2.28
N VAL A 590 8.38 30.93 2.83
CA VAL A 590 8.45 29.46 2.95
C VAL A 590 7.05 28.87 2.79
N TYR A 591 6.98 27.72 2.18
CA TYR A 591 5.76 26.94 1.97
C TYR A 591 5.87 25.60 2.70
N ALA A 592 4.71 25.06 3.13
CA ALA A 592 4.65 23.68 3.60
C ALA A 592 3.35 23.02 3.12
N ALA A 593 3.49 21.75 2.74
CA ALA A 593 2.37 20.86 2.42
C ALA A 593 2.13 19.93 3.60
N LEU A 594 0.87 19.84 4.02
CA LEU A 594 0.46 19.00 5.14
C LEU A 594 -0.73 18.14 4.73
N ASP A 595 -0.87 17.02 5.40
CA ASP A 595 -2.05 16.17 5.31
C ASP A 595 -2.52 15.70 6.69
N ASN A 596 -3.74 15.17 6.77
CA ASN A 596 -4.31 14.66 8.01
C ASN A 596 -5.05 13.32 7.81
N HIS A 597 -4.69 12.56 6.76
CA HIS A 597 -5.36 11.30 6.38
C HIS A 597 -5.34 10.26 7.51
N LYS A 598 -4.30 10.22 8.33
CA LYS A 598 -4.19 9.31 9.50
C LYS A 598 -5.23 9.57 10.59
N TYR A 599 -6.04 10.61 10.42
CA TYR A 599 -7.21 10.94 11.24
C TYR A 599 -8.51 10.96 10.41
N GLY A 600 -8.49 10.38 9.20
CA GLY A 600 -9.63 10.28 8.29
C GLY A 600 -10.00 11.58 7.57
N ASP A 601 -9.09 12.55 7.56
CA ASP A 601 -9.27 13.84 6.88
C ASP A 601 -8.32 13.93 5.69
N PHE A 602 -8.86 13.85 4.49
CA PHE A 602 -8.13 13.85 3.22
C PHE A 602 -8.07 15.23 2.56
N SER A 603 -8.42 16.28 3.28
CA SER A 603 -8.32 17.65 2.75
C SER A 603 -6.86 18.06 2.52
N PRO A 604 -6.53 18.73 1.42
CA PRO A 604 -5.19 19.23 1.17
C PRO A 604 -4.93 20.49 2.01
N TYR A 605 -3.80 20.54 2.68
CA TYR A 605 -3.36 21.69 3.45
C TYR A 605 -2.05 22.23 2.89
N LEU A 606 -2.13 23.36 2.18
CA LEU A 606 -0.97 24.11 1.73
C LEU A 606 -0.89 25.43 2.50
N ILE A 607 0.23 25.66 3.18
CA ILE A 607 0.42 26.88 3.98
C ILE A 607 1.63 27.67 3.50
N LYS A 608 1.58 28.98 3.71
CA LYS A 608 2.64 29.93 3.35
C LYS A 608 2.95 30.84 4.53
N SER A 609 4.23 31.11 4.72
CA SER A 609 4.72 32.21 5.54
C SER A 609 5.50 33.19 4.66
N SER A 610 5.39 34.50 4.92
CA SER A 610 6.18 35.55 4.28
C SER A 610 7.08 36.31 5.27
N ASN A 611 7.40 35.70 6.42
CA ASN A 611 8.20 36.29 7.49
C ASN A 611 9.04 35.24 8.23
N ARG A 612 9.64 34.31 7.49
CA ARG A 612 10.51 33.22 8.00
C ARG A 612 9.80 32.34 9.03
N GLY A 613 8.55 31.98 8.76
CA GLY A 613 7.77 31.10 9.62
C GLY A 613 7.29 31.71 10.93
N LYS A 614 7.35 33.07 11.11
CA LYS A 614 6.82 33.73 12.31
C LYS A 614 5.29 33.73 12.35
N SER A 615 4.65 33.76 11.18
CA SER A 615 3.22 33.56 11.01
C SER A 615 2.94 32.84 9.71
N TRP A 616 1.84 32.10 9.67
CA TRP A 616 1.45 31.26 8.55
C TRP A 616 0.00 31.52 8.16
N GLN A 617 -0.31 31.29 6.90
CA GLN A 617 -1.68 31.34 6.36
C GLN A 617 -1.93 30.12 5.48
N LEU A 618 -3.14 29.59 5.56
CA LEU A 618 -3.64 28.55 4.65
C LEU A 618 -3.87 29.14 3.26
N ILE A 619 -3.34 28.49 2.24
CA ILE A 619 -3.41 28.90 0.83
C ILE A 619 -3.92 27.78 -0.09
N SER A 620 -4.57 26.75 0.45
CA SER A 620 -5.07 25.61 -0.35
C SER A 620 -6.05 26.01 -1.46
N GLY A 621 -6.78 27.14 -1.28
CA GLY A 621 -7.64 27.70 -2.31
C GLY A 621 -8.70 26.72 -2.79
N ASP A 622 -8.68 26.45 -4.10
CA ASP A 622 -9.57 25.55 -4.83
C ASP A 622 -8.92 24.19 -5.15
N LEU A 623 -7.90 23.79 -4.39
CA LEU A 623 -7.38 22.43 -4.51
C LEU A 623 -8.51 21.42 -4.27
N PRO A 624 -8.55 20.34 -5.07
CA PRO A 624 -9.62 19.35 -4.94
C PRO A 624 -9.69 18.76 -3.52
N GLU A 625 -10.91 18.65 -2.99
CA GLU A 625 -11.15 17.91 -1.77
C GLU A 625 -10.82 16.41 -2.01
N ARG A 626 -10.23 15.73 -1.01
CA ARG A 626 -9.91 14.30 -1.12
C ARG A 626 -8.83 13.93 -2.16
N HIS A 627 -7.77 14.71 -2.26
CA HIS A 627 -6.56 14.33 -2.98
C HIS A 627 -5.36 14.35 -2.05
N LEU A 628 -4.56 13.29 -2.12
CA LEU A 628 -3.23 13.21 -1.51
C LEU A 628 -2.17 13.31 -2.61
#